data_f7dee43c45672049e1a8a0d3885b831b
#
_entry.id   f7dee43c45672049e1a8a0d3885b831b
#
_cell.length_a   1.000
_cell.length_b   1.000
_cell.length_c   1.000
_cell.angle_alpha   90.00
_cell.angle_beta   90.00
_cell.angle_gamma   90.00
#
_symmetry.space_group_name_H-M   'P 1'
#
loop_
_entity.id
_entity.type
_entity.pdbx_description
1 polymer ?
#
loop_
_entity_poly.entity_id
_entity_poly.type
_entity_poly.pdbx_seq_one_letter_code
_entity_poly.pdbx_strand_id
1 'polypeptide(L)' 'MPKGKLPPEGEVIASYGAAMVAAFQVLINCLEENDALLPGQFPDALRVYMEMIKSKTSDVSDMTIAVLHDIRMATLD' A
#
# COMPACT_ATOMS: atom_id res chain seq x y z
N MET A 1 -23.60 17.05 13.52
CA MET A 1 -22.80 15.87 13.22
C MET A 1 -22.43 15.84 11.75
N PRO A 2 -21.16 15.90 11.43
CA PRO A 2 -20.78 15.88 10.03
C PRO A 2 -21.14 14.54 9.40
N LYS A 3 -21.68 14.61 8.22
CA LYS A 3 -22.00 13.41 7.47
C LYS A 3 -20.76 12.83 6.86
N GLY A 4 -20.74 11.54 6.70
CA GLY A 4 -19.59 10.87 6.12
C GLY A 4 -18.47 10.58 7.09
N LYS A 5 -18.66 10.91 8.36
CA LYS A 5 -17.67 10.58 9.36
C LYS A 5 -17.69 9.08 9.61
N LEU A 6 -16.50 8.47 9.55
CA LEU A 6 -16.39 7.04 9.77
C LEU A 6 -16.59 6.70 11.24
N PRO A 7 -17.12 5.49 11.55
CA PRO A 7 -17.10 5.02 12.92
C PRO A 7 -15.67 4.89 13.42
N PRO A 8 -15.44 4.86 14.75
CA PRO A 8 -14.07 4.84 15.27
C PRO A 8 -13.20 3.72 14.71
N GLU A 9 -13.75 2.52 14.53
CA GLU A 9 -12.99 1.43 13.95
C GLU A 9 -12.61 1.73 12.51
N GLY A 10 -13.53 2.31 11.73
CA GLY A 10 -13.24 2.68 10.36
C GLY A 10 -12.20 3.77 10.26
N GLU A 11 -12.22 4.73 11.19
CA GLU A 11 -11.21 5.78 11.21
C GLU A 11 -9.83 5.21 11.52
N VAL A 12 -9.74 4.27 12.45
CA VAL A 12 -8.46 3.65 12.79
C VAL A 12 -7.91 2.90 11.58
N ILE A 13 -8.74 2.10 10.92
CA ILE A 13 -8.31 1.34 9.76
C ILE A 13 -7.86 2.28 8.64
N ALA A 14 -8.63 3.32 8.37
CA ALA A 14 -8.30 4.28 7.33
C ALA A 14 -7.00 5.02 7.64
N SER A 15 -6.79 5.37 8.91
CA SER A 15 -5.58 6.05 9.33
C SER A 15 -4.35 5.17 9.18
N TYR A 16 -4.47 3.90 9.56
CA TYR A 16 -3.37 2.97 9.37
C TYR A 16 -3.04 2.81 7.89
N GLY A 17 -4.06 2.66 7.05
CA GLY A 17 -3.84 2.52 5.61
C GLY A 17 -3.12 3.73 5.03
N ALA A 18 -3.59 4.93 5.37
CA ALA A 18 -2.99 6.16 4.88
C ALA A 18 -1.55 6.31 5.37
N ALA A 19 -1.31 6.00 6.65
CA ALA A 19 0.02 6.10 7.21
C ALA A 19 0.98 5.11 6.55
N MET A 20 0.53 3.89 6.32
CA MET A 20 1.37 2.88 5.66
C MET A 20 1.72 3.29 4.24
N VAL A 21 0.74 3.78 3.49
CA VAL A 21 0.99 4.23 2.12
C VAL A 21 2.01 5.36 2.13
N ALA A 22 1.83 6.35 3.00
CA ALA A 22 2.74 7.49 3.08
C ALA A 22 4.14 7.06 3.49
N ALA A 23 4.24 6.18 4.49
CA ALA A 23 5.53 5.72 4.97
C ALA A 23 6.30 4.97 3.89
N PHE A 24 5.62 4.09 3.16
CA PHE A 24 6.27 3.36 2.07
C PHE A 24 6.67 4.30 0.94
N GLN A 25 5.82 5.26 0.63
CA GLN A 25 6.13 6.22 -0.43
C GLN A 25 7.42 6.99 -0.11
N VAL A 26 7.52 7.50 1.12
CA VAL A 26 8.72 8.24 1.53
C VAL A 26 9.94 7.34 1.52
N LEU A 27 9.80 6.13 2.06
CA LEU A 27 10.93 5.19 2.12
C LEU A 27 11.42 4.84 0.71
N ILE A 28 10.49 4.50 -0.19
CA ILE A 28 10.86 4.11 -1.55
C ILE A 28 11.53 5.27 -2.28
N ASN A 29 11.00 6.48 -2.10
CA ASN A 29 11.61 7.66 -2.71
C ASN A 29 13.04 7.87 -2.22
N CYS A 30 13.27 7.70 -0.92
CA CYS A 30 14.61 7.82 -0.37
C CYS A 30 15.56 6.78 -0.95
N LEU A 31 15.07 5.55 -1.09
CA LEU A 31 15.90 4.48 -1.65
C LEU A 31 16.22 4.73 -3.12
N GLU A 32 15.24 5.21 -3.88
CA GLU A 32 15.47 5.52 -5.28
C GLU A 32 16.44 6.68 -5.44
N GLU A 33 16.33 7.70 -4.60
CA GLU A 33 17.23 8.84 -4.66
C GLU A 33 18.66 8.47 -4.32
N ASN A 34 18.84 7.43 -3.54
CA ASN A 34 20.18 6.96 -3.17
C ASN A 34 20.66 5.78 -4.02
N ASP A 35 19.98 5.53 -5.12
CA ASP A 35 20.33 4.46 -6.07
C ASP A 35 20.28 3.05 -5.46
N ALA A 36 19.56 2.90 -4.34
CA ALA A 36 19.36 1.60 -3.73
C ALA A 36 18.25 0.81 -4.41
N LEU A 37 17.36 1.50 -5.13
CA LEU A 37 16.30 0.90 -5.91
C LEU A 37 16.23 1.60 -7.25
N LEU A 38 15.97 0.84 -8.31
CA LEU A 38 15.68 1.43 -9.61
C LEU A 38 14.26 1.99 -9.61
N PRO A 39 14.01 3.07 -10.33
CA PRO A 39 12.64 3.60 -10.45
C PRO A 39 11.69 2.52 -10.96
N GLY A 40 10.56 2.36 -10.27
CA GLY A 40 9.57 1.35 -10.65
C GLY A 40 9.87 -0.05 -10.18
N GLN A 41 11.04 -0.30 -9.59
CA GLN A 41 11.42 -1.64 -9.15
C GLN A 41 10.51 -2.15 -8.03
N PHE A 42 10.24 -1.31 -7.03
CA PHE A 42 9.43 -1.73 -5.91
C PHE A 42 7.97 -1.98 -6.30
N PRO A 43 7.28 -1.05 -6.99
CA PRO A 43 5.89 -1.33 -7.36
C PRO A 43 5.75 -2.55 -8.27
N ASP A 44 6.74 -2.82 -9.10
CA ASP A 44 6.68 -4.01 -9.95
C ASP A 44 6.84 -5.30 -9.13
N ALA A 45 7.77 -5.30 -8.19
CA ALA A 45 7.94 -6.44 -7.29
C ALA A 45 6.69 -6.65 -6.44
N LEU A 46 6.07 -5.56 -5.99
CA LEU A 46 4.84 -5.65 -5.21
C LEU A 46 3.70 -6.23 -6.03
N ARG A 47 3.61 -5.86 -7.30
CA ARG A 47 2.60 -6.43 -8.20
C ARG A 47 2.74 -7.94 -8.29
N VAL A 48 3.97 -8.43 -8.44
CA VAL A 48 4.22 -9.87 -8.51
C VAL A 48 3.81 -10.56 -7.20
N TYR A 49 4.14 -9.94 -6.07
CA TYR A 49 3.76 -10.49 -4.77
C TYR A 49 2.25 -10.57 -4.64
N MET A 50 1.54 -9.50 -5.04
CA MET A 50 0.08 -9.47 -4.95
C MET A 50 -0.56 -10.56 -5.80
N GLU A 51 -0.02 -10.80 -6.99
CA GLU A 51 -0.52 -11.89 -7.83
C GLU A 51 -0.29 -13.25 -7.19
N MET A 52 0.86 -13.39 -6.55
CA MET A 52 1.19 -14.66 -5.91
C MET A 52 0.25 -14.96 -4.75
N ILE A 53 -0.03 -13.98 -3.89
CA ILE A 53 -0.93 -14.24 -2.76
C ILE A 53 -2.36 -14.45 -3.20
N LYS A 54 -2.79 -13.83 -4.28
CA LYS A 54 -4.14 -14.05 -4.81
C LYS A 54 -4.31 -15.47 -5.32
N SER A 55 -3.27 -16.05 -5.91
CA SER A 55 -3.37 -17.37 -6.49
C SER A 55 -3.17 -18.48 -5.46
N LYS A 56 -2.46 -18.20 -4.36
CA LYS A 56 -2.08 -19.26 -3.42
C LYS A 56 -2.97 -19.34 -2.20
N THR A 57 -3.66 -18.29 -1.85
CA THR A 57 -4.47 -18.30 -0.65
C THR A 57 -5.73 -17.48 -0.85
N SER A 58 -6.83 -18.01 -0.33
CA SER A 58 -8.10 -17.29 -0.31
C SER A 58 -8.31 -16.57 1.01
N ASP A 59 -7.34 -16.63 1.92
CA ASP A 59 -7.50 -16.08 3.26
C ASP A 59 -7.08 -14.63 3.39
N VAL A 60 -6.52 -14.05 2.32
CA VAL A 60 -6.10 -12.65 2.34
C VAL A 60 -7.34 -11.76 2.23
N SER A 61 -7.51 -10.85 3.17
CA SER A 61 -8.69 -9.99 3.18
C SER A 61 -8.64 -8.97 2.04
N ASP A 62 -9.83 -8.55 1.62
CA ASP A 62 -9.95 -7.52 0.60
C ASP A 62 -9.30 -6.21 1.05
N MET A 63 -9.36 -5.92 2.35
CA MET A 63 -8.71 -4.74 2.91
C MET A 63 -7.20 -4.80 2.72
N THR A 64 -6.60 -5.96 2.95
CA THR A 64 -5.17 -6.13 2.77
C THR A 64 -4.78 -5.88 1.31
N ILE A 65 -5.54 -6.44 0.38
CA ILE A 65 -5.29 -6.23 -1.04
C ILE A 65 -5.43 -4.76 -1.41
N ALA A 66 -6.46 -4.10 -0.86
CA ALA A 66 -6.69 -2.68 -1.17
C ALA A 66 -5.53 -1.82 -0.69
N VAL A 67 -5.01 -2.07 0.51
CA VAL A 67 -3.88 -1.29 1.03
C VAL A 67 -2.62 -1.55 0.21
N LEU A 68 -2.36 -2.81 -0.14
CA LEU A 68 -1.22 -3.14 -0.99
C LEU A 68 -1.33 -2.45 -2.35
N HIS A 69 -2.52 -2.43 -2.91
CA HIS A 69 -2.75 -1.74 -4.18
C HIS A 69 -2.46 -0.24 -4.05
N ASP A 70 -2.92 0.37 -2.95
CA ASP A 70 -2.68 1.79 -2.72
C ASP A 70 -1.18 2.09 -2.58
N ILE A 71 -0.45 1.22 -1.87
CA ILE A 71 0.99 1.38 -1.74
C ILE A 71 1.66 1.29 -3.12
N ARG A 72 1.23 0.32 -3.92
CA ARG A 72 1.79 0.17 -5.25
C ARG A 72 1.57 1.41 -6.10
N MET A 73 0.33 1.93 -6.08
CA MET A 73 0.01 3.11 -6.89
C MET A 73 0.78 4.33 -6.41
N ALA A 74 0.95 4.48 -5.10
CA ALA A 74 1.67 5.61 -4.54
C ALA A 74 3.17 5.57 -4.85
N THR A 75 3.71 4.39 -5.10
CA THR A 75 5.14 4.22 -5.38
C THR A 75 5.45 4.07 -6.86
N LEU A 76 4.43 4.12 -7.71
CA LEU A 76 4.63 4.27 -9.15
C LEU A 76 5.01 5.71 -9.45
N ASP A 77 5.84 5.89 -10.43
CA ASP A 77 6.22 7.25 -10.85
C ASP A 77 5.27 7.88 -11.79
#